data_83495845688fa28bd81165593ed73c5e
#
_entry.id   83495845688fa28bd81165593ed73c5e
#
_cell.length_a   1.000
_cell.length_b   1.000
_cell.length_c   1.000
_cell.angle_alpha   90.00
_cell.angle_beta   90.00
_cell.angle_gamma   90.00
#
_symmetry.space_group_name_H-M   'P 1'
#
loop_
_entity.id
_entity.type
_entity.pdbx_description
1 polymer ?
#
loop_
_entity_poly.entity_id
_entity_poly.type
_entity_poly.pdbx_seq_one_letter_code
_entity_poly.pdbx_strand_id
1 'polypeptide(L)'
;MAKVEFTIPSVLNKGAGEKKISLEAKNLDDAFTKLSEQMGEDFKRRVFDLNGKPRALINIYINGKNMRFKNDGMTTSLVDGDSIYILPAVAGGAELAGEDFQRYSRQIMLEEIGFNGMEKIRNAKVCVIGVGGIGNPIVTQFTAMGIGKLKIVDRDVVEISNLHRQHLYSDKDIGKVKVEVAAERLRAMNPGVEVEPAPLSVTKYTAESIVAGFDIVIDALDSIDARYALNDACIKFNIPFIYGGALGMVGSICTILPNKSACLRCIFPALSEDDMPTCSTEGVHPSILYLVGGIQVSEAIKIIIGQQPTLENRLLYVDLNELSFDKIQVSRQKECPSCGIQRQKEEERLVVKRLIIEELCGRDNGKRTYTVTPSKLLPSPISLIGIARNAELSGYYVKTRGNLGLTAISNKSGQLSVSFLSSGAATIVGAKDEQDAVSIYKSFTNGI
;
A
#
# COMPACT_ATOMS: atom_id res chain seq x y z
N MET A 1 -39.21 16.32 18.76
CA MET A 1 -37.78 16.27 19.16
C MET A 1 -37.15 15.27 18.23
N ALA A 2 -35.94 15.55 17.77
CA ALA A 2 -35.20 14.65 16.90
C ALA A 2 -34.37 13.65 17.72
N LYS A 3 -34.33 12.39 17.32
CA LYS A 3 -33.45 11.36 17.94
C LYS A 3 -32.09 11.46 17.28
N VAL A 4 -31.07 11.84 18.10
CA VAL A 4 -29.70 12.06 17.64
C VAL A 4 -28.71 11.19 18.40
N GLU A 5 -27.56 10.89 17.79
CA GLU A 5 -26.49 10.10 18.40
C GLU A 5 -25.23 10.95 18.60
N PHE A 6 -24.74 11.01 19.84
CA PHE A 6 -23.44 11.59 20.17
C PHE A 6 -22.35 10.53 20.18
N THR A 7 -21.23 10.85 19.57
CA THR A 7 -19.97 10.10 19.73
C THR A 7 -18.98 10.95 20.51
N ILE A 8 -18.54 10.42 21.65
CA ILE A 8 -17.70 11.11 22.63
C ILE A 8 -16.39 10.34 22.78
N PRO A 9 -15.24 10.93 22.42
CA PRO A 9 -13.95 10.26 22.54
C PRO A 9 -13.56 10.02 24.02
N SER A 10 -12.71 9.01 24.24
CA SER A 10 -12.25 8.59 25.57
C SER A 10 -11.69 9.72 26.45
N VAL A 11 -10.99 10.66 25.83
CA VAL A 11 -10.41 11.85 26.50
C VAL A 11 -11.46 12.75 27.15
N LEU A 12 -12.70 12.75 26.70
CA LEU A 12 -13.81 13.51 27.29
C LEU A 12 -14.68 12.69 28.24
N ASN A 13 -14.65 11.35 28.19
CA ASN A 13 -15.57 10.49 28.96
C ASN A 13 -14.93 9.71 30.12
N LYS A 14 -13.64 9.86 30.41
CA LYS A 14 -12.87 9.12 31.44
C LYS A 14 -12.92 7.59 31.34
N GLY A 15 -13.37 7.04 30.23
CA GLY A 15 -13.49 5.60 29.98
C GLY A 15 -12.45 5.07 28.99
N ALA A 16 -12.33 3.75 28.92
CA ALA A 16 -11.55 3.10 27.89
C ALA A 16 -12.41 3.02 26.60
N GLY A 17 -12.14 3.88 25.61
CA GLY A 17 -12.80 3.87 24.32
C GLY A 17 -13.81 5.01 24.09
N GLU A 18 -14.38 5.04 22.90
CA GLU A 18 -15.48 5.93 22.54
C GLU A 18 -16.78 5.56 23.25
N LYS A 19 -17.57 6.58 23.58
CA LYS A 19 -18.90 6.39 24.14
C LYS A 19 -19.95 6.95 23.19
N LYS A 20 -20.94 6.15 22.83
CA LYS A 20 -22.10 6.56 22.05
C LYS A 20 -23.28 6.78 22.96
N ILE A 21 -23.98 7.89 22.78
CA ILE A 21 -25.17 8.27 23.58
C ILE A 21 -26.25 8.75 22.62
N SER A 22 -27.39 8.08 22.62
CA SER A 22 -28.58 8.53 21.90
C SER A 22 -29.51 9.31 22.82
N LEU A 23 -30.00 10.45 22.34
CA LEU A 23 -30.96 11.27 23.06
C LEU A 23 -31.91 12.01 22.11
N GLU A 24 -33.03 12.51 22.62
CA GLU A 24 -33.97 13.32 21.88
C GLU A 24 -33.79 14.80 22.18
N ALA A 25 -33.63 15.63 21.12
CA ALA A 25 -33.43 17.05 21.28
C ALA A 25 -34.12 17.86 20.17
N LYS A 26 -34.36 19.16 20.44
CA LYS A 26 -34.94 20.10 19.46
C LYS A 26 -33.85 20.73 18.60
N ASN A 27 -32.75 21.12 19.22
CA ASN A 27 -31.60 21.77 18.59
C ASN A 27 -30.32 21.34 19.32
N LEU A 28 -29.19 21.83 18.85
CA LEU A 28 -27.89 21.45 19.38
C LEU A 28 -27.69 21.86 20.85
N ASP A 29 -28.22 23.02 21.26
CA ASP A 29 -28.12 23.52 22.66
C ASP A 29 -28.91 22.63 23.63
N ASP A 30 -30.16 22.25 23.29
CA ASP A 30 -30.98 21.30 24.04
C ASP A 30 -30.28 19.92 24.14
N ALA A 31 -29.66 19.47 23.03
CA ALA A 31 -28.92 18.22 22.98
C ALA A 31 -27.73 18.22 23.93
N PHE A 32 -26.92 19.28 23.94
CA PHE A 32 -25.78 19.40 24.82
C PHE A 32 -26.15 19.59 26.30
N THR A 33 -27.26 20.25 26.57
CA THR A 33 -27.80 20.37 27.94
C THR A 33 -28.08 18.99 28.48
N LYS A 34 -28.87 18.18 27.78
CA LYS A 34 -29.24 16.82 28.19
C LYS A 34 -28.00 15.89 28.26
N LEU A 35 -27.09 16.01 27.28
CA LEU A 35 -25.84 15.26 27.31
C LEU A 35 -25.00 15.59 28.56
N SER A 36 -24.90 16.87 28.90
CA SER A 36 -24.15 17.32 30.10
C SER A 36 -24.74 16.81 31.39
N GLU A 37 -26.07 16.72 31.47
CA GLU A 37 -26.77 16.12 32.61
C GLU A 37 -26.43 14.63 32.78
N GLN A 38 -26.35 13.88 31.68
CA GLN A 38 -25.98 12.45 31.69
C GLN A 38 -24.50 12.20 31.94
N MET A 39 -23.61 13.09 31.48
CA MET A 39 -22.16 12.93 31.55
C MET A 39 -21.55 13.56 32.80
N GLY A 40 -22.28 14.48 33.46
CA GLY A 40 -21.87 15.14 34.68
C GLY A 40 -21.00 16.37 34.52
N GLU A 41 -20.73 17.06 35.64
CA GLU A 41 -20.06 18.37 35.68
C GLU A 41 -18.63 18.38 35.10
N ASP A 42 -17.92 17.26 35.17
CA ASP A 42 -16.56 17.14 34.68
C ASP A 42 -16.52 17.18 33.15
N PHE A 43 -17.46 16.52 32.47
CA PHE A 43 -17.67 16.61 31.05
C PHE A 43 -18.03 18.04 30.63
N LYS A 44 -18.97 18.66 31.35
CA LYS A 44 -19.42 20.04 31.09
C LYS A 44 -18.26 21.03 31.15
N ARG A 45 -17.38 20.95 32.16
CA ARG A 45 -16.19 21.80 32.31
C ARG A 45 -15.16 21.60 31.19
N ARG A 46 -15.06 20.40 30.64
CA ARG A 46 -14.14 20.11 29.53
C ARG A 46 -14.63 20.63 28.20
N VAL A 47 -15.95 20.59 27.97
CA VAL A 47 -16.57 20.97 26.70
C VAL A 47 -16.93 22.44 26.64
N PHE A 48 -17.40 23.03 27.74
CA PHE A 48 -17.89 24.40 27.78
C PHE A 48 -17.03 25.33 28.64
N ASP A 49 -17.04 26.63 28.33
CA ASP A 49 -16.51 27.70 29.15
C ASP A 49 -17.52 28.14 30.26
N LEU A 50 -17.13 29.14 31.06
CA LEU A 50 -17.98 29.68 32.14
C LEU A 50 -19.27 30.35 31.62
N ASN A 51 -19.32 30.72 30.33
CA ASN A 51 -20.45 31.36 29.68
C ASN A 51 -21.35 30.33 28.96
N GLY A 52 -21.08 29.03 29.10
CA GLY A 52 -21.83 27.96 28.44
C GLY A 52 -21.55 27.81 26.94
N LYS A 53 -20.51 28.48 26.41
CA LYS A 53 -20.09 28.32 25.01
C LYS A 53 -19.08 27.18 24.89
N PRO A 54 -19.12 26.42 23.81
CA PRO A 54 -18.07 25.43 23.55
C PRO A 54 -16.68 26.08 23.58
N ARG A 55 -15.76 25.49 24.35
CA ARG A 55 -14.37 26.00 24.46
C ARG A 55 -13.71 26.11 23.09
N ALA A 56 -12.77 27.03 22.94
CA ALA A 56 -12.05 27.26 21.68
C ALA A 56 -11.41 25.97 21.11
N LEU A 57 -11.00 25.08 21.99
CA LEU A 57 -10.39 23.78 21.65
C LEU A 57 -11.41 22.66 21.43
N ILE A 58 -12.71 22.91 21.52
CA ILE A 58 -13.76 21.92 21.25
C ILE A 58 -14.38 22.19 19.88
N ASN A 59 -14.28 21.21 18.99
CA ASN A 59 -14.97 21.22 17.72
C ASN A 59 -16.20 20.30 17.80
N ILE A 60 -17.31 20.77 17.28
CA ILE A 60 -18.59 20.04 17.20
C ILE A 60 -18.92 19.84 15.74
N TYR A 61 -19.22 18.61 15.36
CA TYR A 61 -19.57 18.25 14.01
C TYR A 61 -20.96 17.60 14.00
N ILE A 62 -21.81 18.00 13.05
CA ILE A 62 -23.10 17.33 12.77
C ILE A 62 -22.97 16.73 11.37
N ASN A 63 -23.12 15.41 11.26
CA ASN A 63 -22.98 14.67 10.01
C ASN A 63 -21.70 15.02 9.24
N GLY A 64 -20.58 15.15 9.96
CA GLY A 64 -19.28 15.50 9.41
C GLY A 64 -19.05 16.96 9.07
N LYS A 65 -20.03 17.86 9.29
CA LYS A 65 -19.89 19.32 9.05
C LYS A 65 -19.60 20.04 10.37
N ASN A 66 -18.49 20.78 10.42
CA ASN A 66 -18.11 21.56 11.61
C ASN A 66 -19.09 22.70 11.85
N MET A 67 -19.61 22.79 13.06
CA MET A 67 -20.61 23.80 13.48
C MET A 67 -20.05 25.22 13.51
N ARG A 68 -18.75 25.41 13.59
CA ARG A 68 -18.13 26.76 13.56
C ARG A 68 -18.34 27.50 12.23
N PHE A 69 -18.63 26.76 11.15
CA PHE A 69 -18.91 27.33 9.83
C PHE A 69 -20.41 27.46 9.53
N LYS A 70 -21.28 27.16 10.51
CA LYS A 70 -22.73 27.40 10.39
C LYS A 70 -23.14 28.69 11.11
N ASN A 71 -23.96 29.49 10.47
CA ASN A 71 -24.44 30.76 10.99
C ASN A 71 -25.31 30.61 12.25
N ASP A 72 -26.00 29.45 12.36
CA ASP A 72 -26.94 29.18 13.46
C ASP A 72 -26.27 28.71 14.76
N GLY A 73 -24.99 28.35 14.72
CA GLY A 73 -24.23 27.91 15.92
C GLY A 73 -24.96 26.85 16.75
N MET A 74 -25.05 27.06 18.05
CA MET A 74 -25.73 26.13 18.98
C MET A 74 -27.25 26.05 18.81
N THR A 75 -27.88 27.00 18.12
CA THR A 75 -29.34 26.98 17.84
C THR A 75 -29.71 26.15 16.62
N THR A 76 -28.72 25.52 15.96
CA THR A 76 -28.95 24.63 14.80
C THR A 76 -29.99 23.57 15.11
N SER A 77 -31.08 23.53 14.33
CA SER A 77 -32.11 22.50 14.41
C SER A 77 -31.55 21.13 14.06
N LEU A 78 -31.96 20.11 14.79
CA LEU A 78 -31.56 18.72 14.59
C LEU A 78 -32.70 17.93 13.94
N VAL A 79 -32.35 16.93 13.15
CA VAL A 79 -33.28 15.98 12.53
C VAL A 79 -32.99 14.56 12.99
N ASP A 80 -33.99 13.67 12.86
CA ASP A 80 -33.82 12.26 13.23
C ASP A 80 -32.65 11.61 12.48
N GLY A 81 -31.79 10.93 13.23
CA GLY A 81 -30.61 10.26 12.70
C GLY A 81 -29.37 11.14 12.61
N ASP A 82 -29.40 12.40 13.06
CA ASP A 82 -28.20 13.22 13.11
C ASP A 82 -27.15 12.62 14.03
N SER A 83 -25.92 12.52 13.53
CA SER A 83 -24.72 12.08 14.27
C SER A 83 -23.90 13.29 14.70
N ILE A 84 -23.68 13.43 16.00
CA ILE A 84 -22.96 14.57 16.59
C ILE A 84 -21.65 14.07 17.19
N TYR A 85 -20.54 14.64 16.74
CA TYR A 85 -19.18 14.35 17.22
C TYR A 85 -18.62 15.53 17.98
N ILE A 86 -18.02 15.25 19.14
CA ILE A 86 -17.35 16.26 19.98
C ILE A 86 -15.86 15.97 19.94
N LEU A 87 -15.05 16.88 19.40
CA LEU A 87 -13.62 16.74 19.27
C LEU A 87 -12.88 17.80 20.07
N PRO A 88 -12.14 17.44 21.12
CA PRO A 88 -11.18 18.35 21.72
C PRO A 88 -9.95 18.49 20.80
N ALA A 89 -9.48 19.70 20.59
CA ALA A 89 -8.15 19.94 20.09
C ALA A 89 -7.16 19.60 21.21
N VAL A 90 -6.46 18.47 21.09
CA VAL A 90 -5.45 18.03 22.07
C VAL A 90 -4.09 18.49 21.62
N ALA A 91 -3.43 19.33 22.42
CA ALA A 91 -2.03 19.66 22.19
C ALA A 91 -1.16 18.44 22.54
N GLY A 92 -0.60 17.79 21.51
CA GLY A 92 0.37 16.69 21.66
C GLY A 92 -0.05 15.35 21.09
N GLY A 93 0.00 15.24 19.78
CA GLY A 93 -0.27 14.05 18.97
C GLY A 93 -0.76 14.54 17.62
N ALA A 94 -0.48 13.86 16.51
CA ALA A 94 -0.87 14.32 15.16
C ALA A 94 -2.40 14.53 15.10
N GLU A 95 -2.84 15.77 15.32
CA GLU A 95 -4.24 16.16 15.35
C GLU A 95 -4.91 15.90 14.00
N LEU A 96 -6.10 15.26 14.03
CA LEU A 96 -7.07 15.39 12.94
C LEU A 96 -7.63 16.81 12.96
N ALA A 97 -6.90 17.76 12.39
CA ALA A 97 -7.33 19.16 12.26
C ALA A 97 -8.46 19.28 11.21
N GLY A 98 -9.24 20.34 11.26
CA GLY A 98 -10.50 20.55 10.56
C GLY A 98 -10.64 20.00 9.12
N GLU A 99 -9.62 20.13 8.26
CA GLU A 99 -9.66 19.59 6.89
C GLU A 99 -9.51 18.06 6.85
N ASP A 100 -8.65 17.50 7.68
CA ASP A 100 -8.44 16.04 7.77
C ASP A 100 -9.69 15.33 8.31
N PHE A 101 -10.38 15.95 9.29
CA PHE A 101 -11.65 15.39 9.74
C PHE A 101 -12.71 15.39 8.63
N GLN A 102 -12.79 16.45 7.84
CA GLN A 102 -13.73 16.49 6.71
C GLN A 102 -13.38 15.42 5.67
N ARG A 103 -12.10 15.25 5.38
CA ARG A 103 -11.59 14.25 4.40
C ARG A 103 -11.94 12.83 4.84
N TYR A 104 -11.70 12.48 6.11
CA TYR A 104 -11.85 11.12 6.63
C TYR A 104 -13.15 10.89 7.40
N SER A 105 -14.08 11.87 7.46
CA SER A 105 -15.30 11.79 8.26
C SER A 105 -16.12 10.52 8.00
N ARG A 106 -16.25 10.08 6.74
CA ARG A 106 -17.04 8.89 6.39
C ARG A 106 -16.41 7.60 6.89
N GLN A 107 -15.10 7.55 6.96
CA GLN A 107 -14.32 6.44 7.46
C GLN A 107 -14.30 6.42 9.01
N ILE A 108 -14.20 7.59 9.65
CA ILE A 108 -14.28 7.75 11.11
C ILE A 108 -15.66 7.34 11.65
N MET A 109 -16.74 7.49 10.86
CA MET A 109 -18.09 7.09 11.24
C MET A 109 -18.29 5.56 11.29
N LEU A 110 -17.39 4.78 10.69
CA LEU A 110 -17.42 3.33 10.84
C LEU A 110 -17.05 2.95 12.27
N GLU A 111 -17.91 2.14 12.92
CA GLU A 111 -17.69 1.71 14.31
C GLU A 111 -16.36 0.99 14.50
N GLU A 112 -15.97 0.22 13.49
CA GLU A 112 -14.73 -0.54 13.46
C GLU A 112 -13.48 0.34 13.42
N ILE A 113 -13.56 1.54 12.86
CA ILE A 113 -12.44 2.48 12.72
C ILE A 113 -12.48 3.52 13.84
N GLY A 114 -13.52 4.34 13.88
CA GLY A 114 -13.64 5.46 14.81
C GLY A 114 -12.47 6.43 14.75
N PHE A 115 -12.36 7.31 15.75
CA PHE A 115 -11.21 8.23 15.87
C PHE A 115 -9.90 7.50 16.20
N ASN A 116 -9.96 6.52 17.11
CA ASN A 116 -8.78 5.78 17.54
C ASN A 116 -8.19 4.94 16.39
N GLY A 117 -9.05 4.34 15.57
CA GLY A 117 -8.63 3.61 14.38
C GLY A 117 -8.02 4.55 13.34
N MET A 118 -8.61 5.73 13.13
CA MET A 118 -8.07 6.72 12.20
C MET A 118 -6.68 7.24 12.64
N GLU A 119 -6.48 7.47 13.93
CA GLU A 119 -5.17 7.83 14.49
C GLU A 119 -4.12 6.74 14.22
N LYS A 120 -4.48 5.46 14.43
CA LYS A 120 -3.60 4.33 14.11
C LYS A 120 -3.27 4.28 12.61
N ILE A 121 -4.25 4.49 11.72
CA ILE A 121 -4.06 4.53 10.27
C ILE A 121 -3.07 5.63 9.89
N ARG A 122 -3.21 6.85 10.44
CA ARG A 122 -2.31 7.98 10.18
C ARG A 122 -0.88 7.77 10.70
N ASN A 123 -0.68 6.93 11.68
CA ASN A 123 0.65 6.62 12.22
C ASN A 123 1.29 5.38 11.58
N ALA A 124 0.52 4.60 10.84
CA ALA A 124 0.99 3.35 10.26
C ALA A 124 1.92 3.55 9.06
N LYS A 125 2.89 2.64 8.95
CA LYS A 125 3.87 2.57 7.87
C LYS A 125 3.61 1.30 7.06
N VAL A 126 3.15 1.47 5.83
CA VAL A 126 2.82 0.37 4.91
C VAL A 126 3.83 0.30 3.79
N CYS A 127 4.30 -0.90 3.48
CA CYS A 127 5.14 -1.17 2.32
C CYS A 127 4.35 -2.00 1.30
N VAL A 128 4.12 -1.45 0.12
CA VAL A 128 3.44 -2.13 -1.00
C VAL A 128 4.47 -2.51 -2.06
N ILE A 129 4.54 -3.80 -2.35
CA ILE A 129 5.49 -4.37 -3.28
C ILE A 129 4.78 -4.75 -4.58
N GLY A 130 5.12 -4.06 -5.66
CA GLY A 130 4.43 -4.06 -6.94
C GLY A 130 3.42 -2.92 -7.03
N VAL A 131 3.52 -2.09 -8.09
CA VAL A 131 2.56 -1.01 -8.41
C VAL A 131 1.92 -1.30 -9.77
N GLY A 132 1.74 -2.60 -10.04
CA GLY A 132 1.06 -3.14 -11.21
C GLY A 132 -0.46 -3.18 -11.05
N GLY A 133 -1.11 -4.19 -11.62
CA GLY A 133 -2.57 -4.31 -11.63
C GLY A 133 -3.21 -4.40 -10.23
N ILE A 134 -2.67 -5.24 -9.34
CA ILE A 134 -3.14 -5.36 -7.95
C ILE A 134 -2.66 -4.18 -7.11
N GLY A 135 -1.42 -3.72 -7.31
CA GLY A 135 -0.84 -2.64 -6.51
C GLY A 135 -1.51 -1.29 -6.73
N ASN A 136 -1.96 -0.98 -7.95
CA ASN A 136 -2.65 0.28 -8.26
C ASN A 136 -3.86 0.56 -7.33
N PRO A 137 -4.85 -0.32 -7.22
CA PRO A 137 -5.97 -0.11 -6.29
C PRO A 137 -5.52 -0.06 -4.83
N ILE A 138 -4.51 -0.82 -4.42
CA ILE A 138 -3.99 -0.86 -3.05
C ILE A 138 -3.42 0.51 -2.66
N VAL A 139 -2.44 1.02 -3.43
CA VAL A 139 -1.78 2.28 -3.09
C VAL A 139 -2.72 3.47 -3.18
N THR A 140 -3.69 3.43 -4.11
CA THR A 140 -4.73 4.43 -4.24
C THR A 140 -5.63 4.45 -3.00
N GLN A 141 -6.10 3.29 -2.52
CA GLN A 141 -6.96 3.19 -1.34
C GLN A 141 -6.22 3.63 -0.07
N PHE A 142 -4.99 3.13 0.19
CA PHE A 142 -4.22 3.56 1.36
C PHE A 142 -3.98 5.06 1.37
N THR A 143 -3.66 5.64 0.21
CA THR A 143 -3.48 7.09 0.09
C THR A 143 -4.77 7.85 0.37
N ALA A 144 -5.90 7.42 -0.23
CA ALA A 144 -7.20 8.03 0.00
C ALA A 144 -7.66 7.91 1.46
N MET A 145 -7.35 6.79 2.12
CA MET A 145 -7.65 6.52 3.54
C MET A 145 -6.74 7.28 4.51
N GLY A 146 -5.65 7.90 4.04
CA GLY A 146 -4.77 8.71 4.88
C GLY A 146 -3.80 7.91 5.73
N ILE A 147 -3.21 6.85 5.15
CA ILE A 147 -2.10 6.13 5.80
C ILE A 147 -0.93 7.08 6.07
N GLY A 148 -0.21 6.91 7.18
CA GLY A 148 0.86 7.84 7.55
C GLY A 148 2.02 7.82 6.58
N LYS A 149 2.61 6.64 6.36
CA LYS A 149 3.71 6.43 5.43
C LYS A 149 3.42 5.26 4.49
N LEU A 150 3.61 5.48 3.20
CA LEU A 150 3.43 4.51 2.14
C LEU A 150 4.70 4.38 1.31
N LYS A 151 5.45 3.29 1.50
CA LYS A 151 6.52 2.92 0.59
C LYS A 151 5.96 2.11 -0.57
N ILE A 152 6.28 2.50 -1.78
CA ILE A 152 5.87 1.81 -3.00
C ILE A 152 7.11 1.32 -3.75
N VAL A 153 7.17 0.02 -4.00
CA VAL A 153 8.33 -0.65 -4.59
C VAL A 153 7.93 -1.28 -5.92
N ASP A 154 8.60 -0.92 -6.99
CA ASP A 154 8.42 -1.52 -8.32
C ASP A 154 9.67 -1.26 -9.16
N ARG A 155 10.06 -2.21 -9.99
CA ARG A 155 11.23 -2.11 -10.87
C ARG A 155 10.90 -1.70 -12.30
N ASP A 156 9.62 -1.63 -12.65
CA ASP A 156 9.17 -1.48 -14.03
C ASP A 156 8.98 -0.02 -14.45
N VAL A 157 8.94 0.16 -15.78
CA VAL A 157 8.43 1.35 -16.42
C VAL A 157 7.00 1.15 -16.91
N VAL A 158 6.31 2.23 -17.18
CA VAL A 158 4.95 2.21 -17.74
C VAL A 158 4.98 1.75 -19.19
N GLU A 159 4.16 0.77 -19.53
CA GLU A 159 3.98 0.24 -20.88
C GLU A 159 2.52 0.41 -21.32
N ILE A 160 2.29 0.47 -22.65
CA ILE A 160 0.94 0.61 -23.20
C ILE A 160 0.05 -0.57 -22.81
N SER A 161 0.62 -1.78 -22.72
CA SER A 161 -0.05 -3.01 -22.28
C SER A 161 -0.53 -2.97 -20.82
N ASN A 162 -0.09 -1.99 -20.03
CA ASN A 162 -0.48 -1.82 -18.63
C ASN A 162 -1.76 -0.98 -18.46
N LEU A 163 -2.03 -0.05 -19.37
CA LEU A 163 -2.99 1.04 -19.17
C LEU A 163 -4.43 0.59 -18.96
N HIS A 164 -4.84 -0.55 -19.53
CA HIS A 164 -6.18 -1.08 -19.38
C HIS A 164 -6.51 -1.56 -17.94
N ARG A 165 -5.49 -1.74 -17.07
CA ARG A 165 -5.66 -2.27 -15.69
C ARG A 165 -4.85 -1.53 -14.62
N GLN A 166 -3.99 -0.60 -14.97
CA GLN A 166 -3.13 0.16 -14.05
C GLN A 166 -3.47 1.66 -14.16
N HIS A 167 -4.59 2.07 -13.54
CA HIS A 167 -5.22 3.37 -13.75
C HIS A 167 -4.49 4.58 -13.14
N LEU A 168 -3.40 4.33 -12.40
CA LEU A 168 -2.47 5.41 -12.02
C LEU A 168 -1.61 5.90 -13.18
N TYR A 169 -1.69 5.27 -14.36
CA TYR A 169 -0.86 5.62 -15.51
C TYR A 169 -1.71 6.01 -16.72
N SER A 170 -1.12 6.74 -17.64
CA SER A 170 -1.73 7.18 -18.90
C SER A 170 -0.71 7.13 -20.04
N ASP A 171 -1.16 7.35 -21.27
CA ASP A 171 -0.28 7.37 -22.45
C ASP A 171 0.92 8.30 -22.32
N LYS A 172 0.78 9.43 -21.60
CA LYS A 172 1.85 10.42 -21.34
C LYS A 172 2.98 9.86 -20.45
N ASP A 173 2.73 8.73 -19.80
CA ASP A 173 3.66 8.14 -18.83
C ASP A 173 4.44 6.96 -19.40
N ILE A 174 4.13 6.53 -20.65
CA ILE A 174 4.80 5.40 -21.30
C ILE A 174 6.33 5.63 -21.33
N GLY A 175 7.06 4.67 -20.75
CA GLY A 175 8.52 4.69 -20.60
C GLY A 175 9.04 5.39 -19.36
N LYS A 176 8.17 6.00 -18.52
CA LYS A 176 8.56 6.53 -17.20
C LYS A 176 8.53 5.44 -16.15
N VAL A 177 9.29 5.62 -15.07
CA VAL A 177 9.34 4.69 -13.94
C VAL A 177 8.01 4.66 -13.21
N LYS A 178 7.42 3.46 -13.01
CA LYS A 178 6.09 3.30 -12.40
C LYS A 178 5.98 3.96 -11.03
N VAL A 179 6.93 3.71 -10.12
CA VAL A 179 6.88 4.28 -8.76
C VAL A 179 7.03 5.80 -8.74
N GLU A 180 7.72 6.39 -9.71
CA GLU A 180 7.86 7.85 -9.81
C GLU A 180 6.53 8.50 -10.18
N VAL A 181 5.89 8.00 -11.25
CA VAL A 181 4.58 8.49 -11.70
C VAL A 181 3.49 8.24 -10.64
N ALA A 182 3.50 7.06 -10.03
CA ALA A 182 2.55 6.74 -8.97
C ALA A 182 2.70 7.68 -7.78
N ALA A 183 3.93 7.93 -7.30
CA ALA A 183 4.18 8.81 -6.16
C ALA A 183 3.73 10.25 -6.43
N GLU A 184 3.94 10.77 -7.64
CA GLU A 184 3.47 12.11 -8.03
C GLU A 184 1.93 12.20 -7.89
N ARG A 185 1.20 11.22 -8.41
CA ARG A 185 -0.27 11.22 -8.39
C ARG A 185 -0.84 10.97 -7.00
N LEU A 186 -0.22 10.08 -6.23
CA LEU A 186 -0.64 9.80 -4.86
C LEU A 186 -0.44 11.01 -3.95
N ARG A 187 0.68 11.73 -4.08
CA ARG A 187 0.91 12.99 -3.35
C ARG A 187 -0.09 14.08 -3.73
N ALA A 188 -0.46 14.16 -5.01
CA ALA A 188 -1.50 15.09 -5.47
C ALA A 188 -2.89 14.70 -4.94
N MET A 189 -3.20 13.40 -4.80
CA MET A 189 -4.45 12.89 -4.25
C MET A 189 -4.59 13.21 -2.77
N ASN A 190 -3.54 12.98 -1.97
CA ASN A 190 -3.54 13.22 -0.54
C ASN A 190 -2.15 13.69 -0.06
N PRO A 191 -1.93 15.01 0.04
CA PRO A 191 -0.65 15.59 0.49
C PRO A 191 -0.28 15.22 1.93
N GLY A 192 -1.23 14.76 2.75
CA GLY A 192 -1.01 14.33 4.14
C GLY A 192 -0.34 12.95 4.26
N VAL A 193 -0.16 12.23 3.16
CA VAL A 193 0.48 10.90 3.14
C VAL A 193 1.94 11.02 2.70
N GLU A 194 2.86 10.51 3.51
CA GLU A 194 4.27 10.40 3.10
C GLU A 194 4.44 9.25 2.11
N VAL A 195 4.64 9.55 0.82
CA VAL A 195 4.86 8.55 -0.22
C VAL A 195 6.35 8.43 -0.55
N GLU A 196 6.92 7.25 -0.31
CA GLU A 196 8.32 6.89 -0.59
C GLU A 196 8.40 5.97 -1.83
N PRO A 197 8.76 6.50 -3.03
CA PRO A 197 8.94 5.67 -4.21
C PRO A 197 10.31 4.99 -4.21
N ALA A 198 10.33 3.68 -4.43
CA ALA A 198 11.54 2.87 -4.46
C ALA A 198 11.61 2.05 -5.76
N PRO A 199 12.44 2.45 -6.74
CA PRO A 199 12.61 1.74 -8.00
C PRO A 199 13.55 0.55 -7.83
N LEU A 200 13.08 -0.49 -7.11
CA LEU A 200 13.88 -1.63 -6.67
C LEU A 200 13.30 -2.96 -7.15
N SER A 201 14.19 -3.92 -7.41
CA SER A 201 13.82 -5.33 -7.56
C SER A 201 13.82 -6.02 -6.22
N VAL A 202 12.78 -6.82 -5.95
CA VAL A 202 12.73 -7.70 -4.78
C VAL A 202 13.44 -9.00 -5.12
N THR A 203 14.48 -9.30 -4.35
CA THR A 203 15.28 -10.51 -4.44
C THR A 203 15.60 -11.02 -3.04
N LYS A 204 16.13 -12.23 -2.91
CA LYS A 204 16.60 -12.75 -1.60
C LYS A 204 17.67 -11.87 -0.92
N TYR A 205 18.30 -10.97 -1.65
CA TYR A 205 19.35 -10.07 -1.12
C TYR A 205 18.80 -8.67 -0.77
N THR A 206 17.69 -8.26 -1.34
CA THR A 206 17.14 -6.91 -1.16
C THR A 206 15.89 -6.88 -0.27
N ALA A 207 15.15 -8.00 -0.19
CA ALA A 207 13.87 -8.09 0.51
C ALA A 207 13.95 -7.59 1.96
N GLU A 208 14.97 -8.02 2.72
CA GLU A 208 15.14 -7.64 4.12
C GLU A 208 15.24 -6.12 4.32
N SER A 209 16.08 -5.46 3.51
CA SER A 209 16.27 -4.00 3.59
C SER A 209 15.05 -3.22 3.08
N ILE A 210 14.25 -3.82 2.19
CA ILE A 210 13.03 -3.21 1.68
C ILE A 210 11.93 -3.16 2.75
N VAL A 211 11.76 -4.25 3.52
CA VAL A 211 10.66 -4.38 4.50
C VAL A 211 10.98 -3.84 5.88
N ALA A 212 12.26 -3.65 6.21
CA ALA A 212 12.69 -3.24 7.54
C ALA A 212 12.05 -1.91 7.99
N GLY A 213 11.45 -1.90 9.18
CA GLY A 213 10.87 -0.70 9.81
C GLY A 213 9.46 -0.34 9.35
N PHE A 214 8.79 -1.23 8.62
CA PHE A 214 7.36 -1.10 8.26
C PHE A 214 6.50 -1.96 9.19
N ASP A 215 5.26 -1.50 9.41
CA ASP A 215 4.30 -2.19 10.29
C ASP A 215 3.59 -3.34 9.57
N ILE A 216 3.50 -3.26 8.24
CA ILE A 216 2.86 -4.26 7.39
C ILE A 216 3.41 -4.20 5.96
N VAL A 217 3.45 -5.35 5.31
CA VAL A 217 3.87 -5.51 3.91
C VAL A 217 2.75 -6.11 3.08
N ILE A 218 2.48 -5.53 1.92
CA ILE A 218 1.44 -5.97 0.99
C ILE A 218 2.10 -6.46 -0.30
N ASP A 219 1.79 -7.68 -0.66
CA ASP A 219 2.26 -8.32 -1.89
C ASP A 219 1.30 -8.04 -3.06
N ALA A 220 1.83 -7.41 -4.09
CA ALA A 220 1.17 -7.22 -5.37
C ALA A 220 2.11 -7.60 -6.55
N LEU A 221 3.02 -8.54 -6.28
CA LEU A 221 3.99 -9.08 -7.24
C LEU A 221 3.34 -10.09 -8.20
N ASP A 222 4.05 -10.39 -9.27
CA ASP A 222 3.73 -11.44 -10.25
C ASP A 222 4.77 -12.58 -10.29
N SER A 223 5.90 -12.45 -9.56
CA SER A 223 6.99 -13.43 -9.48
C SER A 223 6.96 -14.23 -8.18
N ILE A 224 7.06 -15.54 -8.27
CA ILE A 224 7.05 -16.47 -7.12
C ILE A 224 8.33 -16.36 -6.30
N ASP A 225 9.48 -16.25 -6.94
CA ASP A 225 10.76 -16.15 -6.24
C ASP A 225 10.84 -14.87 -5.40
N ALA A 226 10.36 -13.74 -5.94
CA ALA A 226 10.27 -12.49 -5.21
C ALA A 226 9.30 -12.58 -4.04
N ARG A 227 8.15 -13.27 -4.20
CA ARG A 227 7.18 -13.53 -3.11
C ARG A 227 7.77 -14.35 -1.98
N TYR A 228 8.53 -15.42 -2.32
CA TYR A 228 9.20 -16.21 -1.29
C TYR A 228 10.27 -15.41 -0.54
N ALA A 229 11.06 -14.62 -1.25
CA ALA A 229 12.04 -13.75 -0.62
C ALA A 229 11.38 -12.74 0.34
N LEU A 230 10.22 -12.19 -0.07
CA LEU A 230 9.44 -11.26 0.72
C LEU A 230 8.82 -11.92 1.96
N ASN A 231 8.22 -13.12 1.79
CA ASN A 231 7.72 -13.94 2.90
C ASN A 231 8.80 -14.22 3.94
N ASP A 232 9.99 -14.65 3.48
CA ASP A 232 11.09 -15.02 4.37
C ASP A 232 11.61 -13.80 5.15
N ALA A 233 11.71 -12.64 4.50
CA ALA A 233 12.07 -11.38 5.15
C ALA A 233 11.02 -10.96 6.18
N CYS A 234 9.72 -11.02 5.84
CA CYS A 234 8.63 -10.67 6.76
C CYS A 234 8.58 -11.60 7.97
N ILE A 235 8.79 -12.91 7.80
CA ILE A 235 8.90 -13.88 8.90
C ILE A 235 10.09 -13.54 9.81
N LYS A 236 11.25 -13.19 9.22
CA LYS A 236 12.47 -12.86 9.97
C LYS A 236 12.29 -11.61 10.84
N PHE A 237 11.67 -10.56 10.30
CA PHE A 237 11.46 -9.29 11.00
C PHE A 237 10.15 -9.24 11.80
N ASN A 238 9.38 -10.33 11.84
CA ASN A 238 8.09 -10.41 12.53
C ASN A 238 7.08 -9.34 12.02
N ILE A 239 7.06 -9.09 10.71
CA ILE A 239 6.18 -8.12 10.07
C ILE A 239 4.99 -8.85 9.43
N PRO A 240 3.73 -8.47 9.70
CA PRO A 240 2.57 -8.98 8.99
C PRO A 240 2.70 -8.82 7.47
N PHE A 241 2.32 -9.86 6.74
CA PHE A 241 2.44 -9.94 5.30
C PHE A 241 1.12 -10.38 4.67
N ILE A 242 0.59 -9.62 3.72
CA ILE A 242 -0.66 -9.97 3.04
C ILE A 242 -0.36 -10.33 1.60
N TYR A 243 -0.49 -11.61 1.31
CA TYR A 243 -0.36 -12.17 -0.03
C TYR A 243 -1.60 -11.88 -0.87
N GLY A 244 -1.39 -11.54 -2.15
CA GLY A 244 -2.43 -11.45 -3.17
C GLY A 244 -1.94 -11.91 -4.54
N GLY A 245 -2.72 -12.76 -5.18
CA GLY A 245 -2.46 -13.26 -6.54
C GLY A 245 -3.71 -13.17 -7.40
N ALA A 246 -3.56 -12.95 -8.71
CA ALA A 246 -4.67 -12.96 -9.66
C ALA A 246 -4.20 -13.44 -11.03
N LEU A 247 -5.03 -14.26 -11.67
CA LEU A 247 -4.81 -14.81 -13.02
C LEU A 247 -6.16 -15.06 -13.68
N GLY A 248 -6.33 -14.67 -14.94
CA GLY A 248 -7.61 -14.81 -15.63
C GLY A 248 -8.73 -14.06 -14.90
N MET A 249 -9.73 -14.83 -14.45
CA MET A 249 -10.87 -14.34 -13.65
C MET A 249 -10.77 -14.75 -12.18
N VAL A 250 -9.63 -15.31 -11.76
CA VAL A 250 -9.46 -15.91 -10.44
C VAL A 250 -8.47 -15.10 -9.59
N GLY A 251 -8.74 -15.02 -8.29
CA GLY A 251 -7.86 -14.38 -7.30
C GLY A 251 -7.66 -15.25 -6.06
N SER A 252 -6.53 -15.04 -5.39
CA SER A 252 -6.22 -15.69 -4.12
C SER A 252 -5.59 -14.72 -3.15
N ILE A 253 -6.04 -14.73 -1.88
CA ILE A 253 -5.61 -13.80 -0.84
C ILE A 253 -5.40 -14.57 0.48
N CYS A 254 -4.34 -14.22 1.22
CA CYS A 254 -4.07 -14.77 2.53
C CYS A 254 -3.36 -13.74 3.41
N THR A 255 -3.69 -13.74 4.71
CA THR A 255 -3.01 -12.91 5.71
C THR A 255 -2.04 -13.77 6.51
N ILE A 256 -0.77 -13.40 6.46
CA ILE A 256 0.32 -14.09 7.16
C ILE A 256 0.75 -13.26 8.36
N LEU A 257 0.51 -13.81 9.55
CA LEU A 257 1.00 -13.26 10.82
C LEU A 257 2.19 -14.11 11.27
N PRO A 258 3.41 -13.57 11.26
CA PRO A 258 4.60 -14.32 11.65
C PRO A 258 4.45 -14.95 13.04
N ASN A 259 4.94 -16.17 13.19
CA ASN A 259 4.84 -17.00 14.40
C ASN A 259 3.42 -17.46 14.80
N LYS A 260 2.35 -16.95 14.17
CA LYS A 260 0.95 -17.29 14.49
C LYS A 260 0.28 -18.11 13.41
N SER A 261 0.45 -17.72 12.15
CA SER A 261 -0.24 -18.35 11.02
C SER A 261 0.67 -19.18 10.12
N ALA A 262 0.06 -19.93 9.18
CA ALA A 262 0.75 -20.49 8.02
C ALA A 262 1.40 -19.37 7.22
N CYS A 263 2.62 -19.57 6.74
CA CYS A 263 3.30 -18.65 5.84
C CYS A 263 3.10 -19.05 4.37
N LEU A 264 3.59 -18.26 3.42
CA LEU A 264 3.41 -18.55 2.00
C LEU A 264 3.96 -19.91 1.59
N ARG A 265 5.13 -20.32 2.15
CA ARG A 265 5.70 -21.66 1.89
C ARG A 265 4.95 -22.81 2.56
N CYS A 266 4.13 -22.54 3.58
CA CYS A 266 3.20 -23.56 4.11
C CYS A 266 2.02 -23.78 3.17
N ILE A 267 1.57 -22.72 2.49
CA ILE A 267 0.43 -22.75 1.58
C ILE A 267 0.85 -23.29 0.20
N PHE A 268 1.98 -22.80 -0.30
CA PHE A 268 2.55 -23.15 -1.60
C PHE A 268 4.02 -23.62 -1.40
N PRO A 269 4.26 -24.89 -1.10
CA PRO A 269 5.60 -25.35 -0.71
C PRO A 269 6.60 -25.48 -1.85
N ALA A 270 6.13 -25.64 -3.09
CA ALA A 270 6.97 -26.05 -4.22
C ALA A 270 6.56 -25.39 -5.55
N LEU A 271 6.12 -24.12 -5.52
CA LEU A 271 5.88 -23.41 -6.79
C LEU A 271 7.22 -22.92 -7.36
N SER A 272 7.39 -23.07 -8.69
CA SER A 272 8.48 -22.50 -9.47
C SER A 272 7.95 -21.56 -10.54
N GLU A 273 8.79 -20.63 -11.02
CA GLU A 273 8.40 -19.71 -12.11
C GLU A 273 8.07 -20.49 -13.40
N ASP A 274 8.76 -21.60 -13.65
CA ASP A 274 8.58 -22.42 -14.86
C ASP A 274 7.22 -23.14 -14.90
N ASP A 275 6.62 -23.40 -13.71
CA ASP A 275 5.37 -24.13 -13.59
C ASP A 275 4.13 -23.21 -13.58
N MET A 276 4.34 -21.90 -13.52
CA MET A 276 3.24 -20.95 -13.33
C MET A 276 2.83 -20.25 -14.63
N PRO A 277 1.54 -20.32 -14.99
CA PRO A 277 1.01 -19.46 -16.04
C PRO A 277 1.12 -17.99 -15.60
N THR A 278 1.43 -17.11 -16.53
CA THR A 278 1.59 -15.69 -16.28
C THR A 278 0.41 -14.87 -16.81
N CYS A 279 0.23 -13.65 -16.30
CA CYS A 279 -0.76 -12.73 -16.86
C CYS A 279 -0.53 -12.41 -18.34
N SER A 280 0.68 -12.62 -18.86
CA SER A 280 1.00 -12.42 -20.27
C SER A 280 0.59 -13.62 -21.16
N THR A 281 0.50 -14.82 -20.60
CA THR A 281 0.07 -16.04 -21.31
C THR A 281 -1.42 -16.32 -21.20
N GLU A 282 -2.01 -16.10 -20.02
CA GLU A 282 -3.42 -16.40 -19.72
C GLU A 282 -4.31 -15.15 -19.70
N GLY A 283 -3.70 -13.96 -19.63
CA GLY A 283 -4.44 -12.72 -19.40
C GLY A 283 -4.91 -12.54 -17.97
N VAL A 284 -5.53 -11.40 -17.70
CA VAL A 284 -6.15 -11.09 -16.41
C VAL A 284 -7.26 -10.08 -16.57
N HIS A 285 -8.41 -10.35 -16.00
CA HIS A 285 -9.53 -9.40 -16.00
C HIS A 285 -9.29 -8.28 -14.99
N PRO A 286 -9.48 -7.00 -15.36
CA PRO A 286 -9.21 -5.89 -14.45
C PRO A 286 -9.97 -5.93 -13.12
N SER A 287 -11.21 -6.42 -13.11
CA SER A 287 -12.04 -6.46 -11.89
C SER A 287 -11.47 -7.35 -10.80
N ILE A 288 -10.83 -8.50 -11.16
CA ILE A 288 -10.26 -9.39 -10.14
C ILE A 288 -9.09 -8.71 -9.41
N LEU A 289 -8.33 -7.86 -10.10
CA LEU A 289 -7.22 -7.12 -9.52
C LEU A 289 -7.69 -6.13 -8.45
N TYR A 290 -8.81 -5.43 -8.72
CA TYR A 290 -9.43 -4.50 -7.78
C TYR A 290 -10.03 -5.21 -6.58
N LEU A 291 -10.66 -6.36 -6.80
CA LEU A 291 -11.25 -7.17 -5.73
C LEU A 291 -10.17 -7.71 -4.79
N VAL A 292 -9.12 -8.32 -5.35
CA VAL A 292 -7.97 -8.80 -4.58
C VAL A 292 -7.32 -7.66 -3.80
N GLY A 293 -7.00 -6.55 -4.45
CA GLY A 293 -6.39 -5.38 -3.81
C GLY A 293 -7.27 -4.78 -2.71
N GLY A 294 -8.58 -4.67 -2.93
CA GLY A 294 -9.53 -4.16 -1.93
C GLY A 294 -9.61 -5.04 -0.68
N ILE A 295 -9.59 -6.37 -0.85
CA ILE A 295 -9.58 -7.32 0.27
C ILE A 295 -8.25 -7.23 1.04
N GLN A 296 -7.10 -7.12 0.33
CA GLN A 296 -5.80 -6.93 0.98
C GLN A 296 -5.77 -5.65 1.83
N VAL A 297 -6.29 -4.54 1.32
CA VAL A 297 -6.40 -3.29 2.08
C VAL A 297 -7.29 -3.47 3.31
N SER A 298 -8.45 -4.13 3.18
CA SER A 298 -9.35 -4.40 4.30
C SER A 298 -8.67 -5.22 5.40
N GLU A 299 -7.93 -6.28 5.05
CA GLU A 299 -7.18 -7.10 6.01
C GLU A 299 -6.05 -6.30 6.68
N ALA A 300 -5.34 -5.47 5.91
CA ALA A 300 -4.31 -4.59 6.44
C ALA A 300 -4.85 -3.59 7.45
N ILE A 301 -5.98 -2.94 7.15
CA ILE A 301 -6.62 -1.98 8.06
C ILE A 301 -7.03 -2.66 9.37
N LYS A 302 -7.57 -3.88 9.34
CA LYS A 302 -7.87 -4.63 10.58
C LYS A 302 -6.64 -4.79 11.46
N ILE A 303 -5.50 -5.19 10.87
CA ILE A 303 -4.24 -5.34 11.62
C ILE A 303 -3.80 -4.00 12.21
N ILE A 304 -3.80 -2.94 11.41
CA ILE A 304 -3.37 -1.59 11.81
C ILE A 304 -4.21 -1.07 12.99
N ILE A 305 -5.52 -1.24 12.94
CA ILE A 305 -6.39 -0.78 14.03
C ILE A 305 -6.42 -1.72 15.25
N GLY A 306 -5.76 -2.89 15.14
CA GLY A 306 -5.63 -3.86 16.24
C GLY A 306 -6.76 -4.87 16.27
N GLN A 307 -7.48 -5.07 15.18
CA GLN A 307 -8.47 -6.13 15.01
C GLN A 307 -7.84 -7.39 14.42
N GLN A 308 -8.49 -8.54 14.61
CA GLN A 308 -8.05 -9.79 14.03
C GLN A 308 -8.39 -9.85 12.54
N PRO A 309 -7.41 -10.13 11.64
CA PRO A 309 -7.69 -10.31 10.24
C PRO A 309 -8.53 -11.57 10.00
N THR A 310 -9.42 -11.50 9.01
CA THR A 310 -10.33 -12.63 8.69
C THR A 310 -9.61 -13.78 8.01
N LEU A 311 -8.53 -13.49 7.28
CA LEU A 311 -7.80 -14.45 6.46
C LEU A 311 -6.55 -15.01 7.15
N GLU A 312 -6.42 -14.86 8.47
CA GLU A 312 -5.43 -15.60 9.25
C GLU A 312 -5.73 -17.10 9.16
N ASN A 313 -4.73 -17.91 8.73
CA ASN A 313 -4.86 -19.35 8.49
C ASN A 313 -5.98 -19.73 7.50
N ARG A 314 -6.33 -18.83 6.59
CA ARG A 314 -7.32 -19.06 5.53
C ARG A 314 -6.82 -18.49 4.21
N LEU A 315 -6.80 -19.31 3.19
CA LEU A 315 -6.64 -18.87 1.81
C LEU A 315 -8.04 -18.59 1.26
N LEU A 316 -8.32 -17.33 0.95
CA LEU A 316 -9.51 -16.97 0.19
C LEU A 316 -9.21 -17.16 -1.29
N TYR A 317 -10.03 -17.97 -1.94
CA TYR A 317 -10.07 -18.16 -3.38
C TYR A 317 -11.32 -17.47 -3.93
N VAL A 318 -11.15 -16.66 -4.96
CA VAL A 318 -12.24 -15.91 -5.59
C VAL A 318 -12.29 -16.25 -7.06
N ASP A 319 -13.44 -16.68 -7.54
CA ASP A 319 -13.71 -16.92 -8.96
C ASP A 319 -14.82 -16.00 -9.44
N LEU A 320 -14.50 -15.11 -10.37
CA LEU A 320 -15.48 -14.18 -10.94
C LEU A 320 -16.36 -14.81 -12.03
N ASN A 321 -16.00 -15.98 -12.57
CA ASN A 321 -16.87 -16.67 -13.51
C ASN A 321 -18.11 -17.21 -12.78
N GLU A 322 -17.89 -17.83 -11.60
CA GLU A 322 -18.94 -18.43 -10.79
C GLU A 322 -19.44 -17.50 -9.67
N LEU A 323 -18.80 -16.32 -9.49
CA LEU A 323 -19.01 -15.41 -8.35
C LEU A 323 -18.88 -16.13 -7.00
N SER A 324 -17.93 -17.06 -6.91
CA SER A 324 -17.68 -17.82 -5.68
C SER A 324 -16.55 -17.20 -4.84
N PHE A 325 -16.65 -17.41 -3.51
CA PHE A 325 -15.71 -16.91 -2.50
C PHE A 325 -15.44 -18.03 -1.50
N ASP A 326 -14.43 -18.84 -1.79
CA ASP A 326 -14.13 -20.04 -1.00
C ASP A 326 -12.99 -19.80 -0.02
N LYS A 327 -13.23 -20.08 1.26
CA LYS A 327 -12.23 -19.98 2.32
C LYS A 327 -11.66 -21.36 2.63
N ILE A 328 -10.45 -21.61 2.19
CA ILE A 328 -9.73 -22.86 2.40
C ILE A 328 -8.90 -22.73 3.68
N GLN A 329 -9.12 -23.65 4.64
CA GLN A 329 -8.33 -23.69 5.86
C GLN A 329 -6.90 -24.14 5.55
N VAL A 330 -5.91 -23.38 6.01
CA VAL A 330 -4.48 -23.67 5.87
C VAL A 330 -3.83 -23.76 7.25
N SER A 331 -2.76 -24.54 7.38
CA SER A 331 -2.11 -24.76 8.66
C SER A 331 -0.59 -24.57 8.54
N ARG A 332 0.00 -24.04 9.61
CA ARG A 332 1.46 -23.92 9.72
C ARG A 332 2.11 -25.29 9.76
N GLN A 333 3.12 -25.49 8.93
CA GLN A 333 3.86 -26.75 8.84
C GLN A 333 5.08 -26.73 9.75
N LYS A 334 5.32 -27.85 10.50
CA LYS A 334 6.43 -27.93 11.45
C LYS A 334 7.78 -27.91 10.74
N GLU A 335 7.86 -28.53 9.57
CA GLU A 335 9.07 -28.65 8.75
C GLU A 335 9.22 -27.51 7.73
N CYS A 336 8.38 -26.49 7.79
CA CYS A 336 8.43 -25.39 6.83
C CYS A 336 9.82 -24.69 6.87
N PRO A 337 10.50 -24.51 5.72
CA PRO A 337 11.84 -23.90 5.68
C PRO A 337 11.84 -22.44 6.13
N SER A 338 10.72 -21.73 5.99
CA SER A 338 10.62 -20.32 6.38
C SER A 338 10.18 -20.11 7.82
N CYS A 339 9.08 -20.77 8.24
CA CYS A 339 8.46 -20.52 9.55
C CYS A 339 8.46 -21.72 10.49
N GLY A 340 9.02 -22.87 10.10
CA GLY A 340 9.05 -24.10 10.89
C GLY A 340 9.90 -24.00 12.17
N ILE A 341 9.61 -24.89 13.13
CA ILE A 341 10.34 -24.93 14.41
C ILE A 341 11.76 -25.50 14.21
N GLN A 342 11.92 -26.41 13.25
CA GLN A 342 13.21 -27.04 12.90
C GLN A 342 13.87 -26.33 11.71
N ARG A 343 13.93 -25.02 11.77
CA ARG A 343 14.60 -24.22 10.74
C ARG A 343 16.04 -24.70 10.63
N GLN A 344 16.37 -25.50 9.61
CA GLN A 344 17.75 -25.74 9.25
C GLN A 344 18.36 -24.39 8.90
N LYS A 345 19.33 -23.96 9.69
CA LYS A 345 20.21 -22.85 9.34
C LYS A 345 21.10 -23.35 8.19
N GLU A 346 20.57 -23.43 7.01
CA GLU A 346 21.41 -23.42 5.82
C GLU A 346 22.03 -22.02 5.76
N GLU A 347 23.19 -21.88 6.38
CA GLU A 347 24.17 -20.89 5.96
C GLU A 347 24.60 -21.31 4.54
N GLU A 348 23.76 -21.06 3.54
CA GLU A 348 24.25 -21.03 2.17
C GLU A 348 25.39 -20.02 2.16
N ARG A 349 26.61 -20.51 1.97
CA ARG A 349 27.76 -19.72 1.49
C ARG A 349 27.39 -19.25 0.08
N LEU A 350 26.53 -18.24 0.03
CA LEU A 350 26.06 -17.63 -1.20
C LEU A 350 27.27 -17.02 -1.89
N VAL A 351 27.70 -17.64 -2.97
CA VAL A 351 28.55 -16.97 -3.97
C VAL A 351 27.69 -15.83 -4.53
N VAL A 352 27.85 -14.65 -3.96
CA VAL A 352 27.08 -13.46 -4.35
C VAL A 352 27.55 -13.08 -5.75
N LYS A 353 26.82 -13.48 -6.77
CA LYS A 353 27.00 -12.93 -8.14
C LYS A 353 26.86 -11.41 -8.03
N ARG A 354 27.71 -10.66 -8.68
CA ARG A 354 27.61 -9.18 -8.69
C ARG A 354 26.31 -8.68 -9.29
N LEU A 355 25.80 -9.38 -10.30
CA LEU A 355 24.56 -9.08 -11.00
C LEU A 355 23.64 -10.31 -10.97
N ILE A 356 22.36 -10.08 -10.82
CA ILE A 356 21.29 -11.06 -10.99
C ILE A 356 20.66 -10.75 -12.34
N ILE A 357 20.52 -11.78 -13.17
CA ILE A 357 19.95 -11.66 -14.51
C ILE A 357 18.76 -12.60 -14.56
N GLU A 358 17.62 -12.08 -14.96
CA GLU A 358 16.37 -12.83 -15.09
C GLU A 358 15.80 -12.60 -16.50
N GLU A 359 15.43 -13.65 -17.20
CA GLU A 359 14.66 -13.56 -18.44
C GLU A 359 13.19 -13.44 -18.10
N LEU A 360 12.52 -12.40 -18.60
CA LEU A 360 11.10 -12.19 -18.42
C LEU A 360 10.33 -12.75 -19.61
N CYS A 361 9.52 -13.78 -19.36
CA CYS A 361 8.67 -14.37 -20.39
C CYS A 361 7.50 -13.46 -20.76
N GLY A 362 7.21 -13.36 -22.07
CA GLY A 362 5.94 -12.83 -22.59
C GLY A 362 5.75 -11.32 -22.58
N ARG A 363 6.81 -10.51 -22.45
CA ARG A 363 6.74 -9.05 -22.63
C ARG A 363 7.01 -8.68 -24.08
N ASP A 364 6.42 -7.57 -24.56
CA ASP A 364 6.64 -6.92 -25.87
C ASP A 364 6.60 -7.81 -27.13
N ASN A 365 5.44 -8.34 -27.47
CA ASN A 365 5.18 -8.97 -28.77
C ASN A 365 6.24 -10.00 -29.24
N GLY A 366 6.68 -10.86 -28.31
CA GLY A 366 7.61 -11.95 -28.61
C GLY A 366 9.09 -11.55 -28.57
N LYS A 367 9.43 -10.36 -28.09
CA LYS A 367 10.82 -9.95 -27.87
C LYS A 367 11.33 -10.49 -26.53
N ARG A 368 12.54 -11.04 -26.53
CA ARG A 368 13.21 -11.44 -25.29
C ARG A 368 13.48 -10.21 -24.43
N THR A 369 13.17 -10.31 -23.17
CA THR A 369 13.34 -9.23 -22.21
C THR A 369 14.15 -9.75 -21.02
N TYR A 370 15.19 -9.01 -20.65
CA TYR A 370 16.04 -9.35 -19.52
C TYR A 370 16.01 -8.25 -18.48
N THR A 371 15.97 -8.62 -17.20
CA THR A 371 16.32 -7.72 -16.12
C THR A 371 17.74 -8.00 -15.66
N VAL A 372 18.50 -6.94 -15.45
CA VAL A 372 19.85 -6.99 -14.88
C VAL A 372 19.85 -6.14 -13.63
N THR A 373 20.03 -6.78 -12.47
CA THR A 373 19.89 -6.14 -11.16
C THR A 373 21.16 -6.35 -10.34
N PRO A 374 21.72 -5.30 -9.69
CA PRO A 374 22.76 -5.48 -8.69
C PRO A 374 22.30 -6.41 -7.56
N SER A 375 23.13 -7.37 -7.16
CA SER A 375 22.78 -8.33 -6.10
C SER A 375 22.66 -7.69 -4.71
N LYS A 376 23.19 -6.48 -4.52
CA LYS A 376 23.06 -5.70 -3.28
C LYS A 376 22.54 -4.32 -3.60
N LEU A 377 21.81 -3.73 -2.66
CA LEU A 377 21.43 -2.33 -2.77
C LEU A 377 22.70 -1.48 -2.82
N LEU A 378 22.72 -0.55 -3.75
CA LEU A 378 23.82 0.40 -3.87
C LEU A 378 23.79 1.39 -2.69
N PRO A 379 24.95 1.81 -2.18
CA PRO A 379 25.03 2.77 -1.07
C PRO A 379 24.46 4.15 -1.42
N SER A 380 24.43 4.46 -2.71
CA SER A 380 23.82 5.69 -3.26
C SER A 380 23.22 5.43 -4.65
N PRO A 381 22.19 6.20 -5.05
CA PRO A 381 21.62 6.11 -6.39
C PRO A 381 22.68 6.37 -7.48
N ILE A 382 22.58 5.65 -8.60
CA ILE A 382 23.45 5.89 -9.77
C ILE A 382 23.07 7.22 -10.44
N SER A 383 24.08 7.91 -10.96
CA SER A 383 23.89 9.13 -11.74
C SER A 383 23.21 8.87 -13.08
N LEU A 384 21.92 9.21 -13.17
CA LEU A 384 21.16 9.10 -14.42
C LEU A 384 21.69 10.02 -15.53
N ILE A 385 22.44 11.08 -15.18
CA ILE A 385 23.12 11.94 -16.17
C ILE A 385 24.25 11.15 -16.83
N GLY A 386 25.05 10.42 -16.03
CA GLY A 386 26.12 9.57 -16.54
C GLY A 386 25.56 8.44 -17.41
N ILE A 387 24.49 7.78 -16.96
CA ILE A 387 23.80 6.73 -17.74
C ILE A 387 23.28 7.27 -19.08
N ALA A 388 22.63 8.45 -19.08
CA ALA A 388 22.13 9.05 -20.32
C ALA A 388 23.26 9.33 -21.32
N ARG A 389 24.37 9.91 -20.85
CA ARG A 389 25.55 10.16 -21.68
C ARG A 389 26.14 8.87 -22.28
N ASN A 390 26.27 7.83 -21.45
CA ASN A 390 26.80 6.53 -21.91
C ASN A 390 25.85 5.86 -22.89
N ALA A 391 24.53 6.01 -22.73
CA ALA A 391 23.53 5.54 -23.68
C ALA A 391 23.72 6.21 -25.03
N GLU A 392 23.85 7.53 -25.07
CA GLU A 392 24.07 8.30 -26.31
C GLU A 392 25.38 7.88 -27.00
N LEU A 393 26.49 7.74 -26.27
CA LEU A 393 27.76 7.25 -26.78
C LEU A 393 27.66 5.81 -27.32
N SER A 394 26.77 5.00 -26.79
CA SER A 394 26.51 3.62 -27.21
C SER A 394 25.52 3.51 -28.38
N GLY A 395 25.05 4.64 -28.94
CA GLY A 395 24.14 4.66 -30.07
C GLY A 395 22.67 4.53 -29.74
N TYR A 396 22.28 5.00 -28.57
CA TYR A 396 20.88 5.09 -28.12
C TYR A 396 20.46 6.56 -27.99
N TYR A 397 19.18 6.84 -28.14
CA TYR A 397 18.62 8.13 -27.75
C TYR A 397 17.73 7.98 -26.52
N VAL A 398 17.79 8.94 -25.62
CA VAL A 398 16.95 8.94 -24.39
C VAL A 398 15.55 9.40 -24.75
N LYS A 399 14.59 8.47 -24.67
CA LYS A 399 13.17 8.73 -24.96
C LYS A 399 12.48 9.41 -23.80
N THR A 400 12.72 8.90 -22.59
CA THR A 400 12.14 9.47 -21.34
C THR A 400 13.21 9.52 -20.26
N ARG A 401 13.12 10.55 -19.40
CA ARG A 401 14.00 10.70 -18.24
C ARG A 401 13.24 11.31 -17.08
N GLY A 402 13.29 10.65 -15.93
CA GLY A 402 12.78 11.12 -14.64
C GLY A 402 13.90 11.27 -13.62
N ASN A 403 13.52 11.40 -12.35
CA ASN A 403 14.46 11.44 -11.22
C ASN A 403 14.91 10.03 -10.78
N LEU A 404 14.08 9.02 -11.04
CA LEU A 404 14.30 7.64 -10.58
C LEU A 404 14.72 6.68 -11.71
N GLY A 405 14.70 7.12 -12.97
CA GLY A 405 15.14 6.30 -14.08
C GLY A 405 15.00 6.99 -15.44
N LEU A 406 15.45 6.31 -16.48
CA LEU A 406 15.34 6.73 -17.86
C LEU A 406 15.05 5.53 -18.76
N THR A 407 14.48 5.79 -19.95
CA THR A 407 14.34 4.81 -21.02
C THR A 407 15.03 5.33 -22.28
N ALA A 408 15.92 4.53 -22.83
CA ALA A 408 16.66 4.79 -24.05
C ALA A 408 16.35 3.74 -25.13
N ILE A 409 16.33 4.16 -26.39
CA ILE A 409 16.00 3.31 -27.55
C ILE A 409 17.18 3.34 -28.52
N SER A 410 17.51 2.17 -29.09
CA SER A 410 18.61 2.04 -30.06
C SER A 410 18.30 2.78 -31.34
N ASN A 411 19.26 3.59 -31.79
CA ASN A 411 19.19 4.31 -33.08
C ASN A 411 19.22 3.37 -34.29
N LYS A 412 19.79 2.16 -34.14
CA LYS A 412 19.99 1.21 -35.25
C LYS A 412 18.77 0.38 -35.58
N SER A 413 17.99 -0.01 -34.58
CA SER A 413 16.91 -0.98 -34.81
C SER A 413 15.52 -0.49 -34.37
N GLY A 414 15.43 0.53 -33.52
CA GLY A 414 14.17 0.96 -32.88
C GLY A 414 13.47 -0.14 -32.07
N GLN A 415 14.01 -1.37 -32.09
CA GLN A 415 13.45 -2.55 -31.48
C GLN A 415 14.10 -2.90 -30.14
N LEU A 416 15.31 -2.40 -29.89
CA LEU A 416 16.04 -2.59 -28.65
C LEU A 416 15.86 -1.37 -27.77
N SER A 417 15.33 -1.58 -26.55
CA SER A 417 15.16 -0.53 -25.57
C SER A 417 15.73 -0.92 -24.21
N VAL A 418 16.24 0.06 -23.48
CA VAL A 418 16.82 -0.09 -22.14
C VAL A 418 16.15 0.89 -21.20
N SER A 419 15.47 0.38 -20.18
CA SER A 419 14.97 1.17 -19.06
C SER A 419 15.91 1.00 -17.89
N PHE A 420 16.59 2.07 -17.48
CA PHE A 420 17.61 2.08 -16.43
C PHE A 420 17.14 2.84 -15.20
N LEU A 421 17.23 2.23 -14.03
CA LEU A 421 16.77 2.78 -12.75
C LEU A 421 17.94 3.36 -11.95
N SER A 422 17.68 4.35 -11.13
CA SER A 422 18.66 4.94 -10.18
C SER A 422 19.20 3.94 -9.16
N SER A 423 18.50 2.83 -8.92
CA SER A 423 18.95 1.70 -8.11
C SER A 423 20.03 0.85 -8.76
N GLY A 424 20.35 1.10 -10.04
CA GLY A 424 21.27 0.29 -10.83
C GLY A 424 20.61 -0.89 -11.55
N ALA A 425 19.33 -1.15 -11.34
CA ALA A 425 18.62 -2.15 -12.10
C ALA A 425 18.30 -1.64 -13.54
N ALA A 426 18.31 -2.55 -14.51
CA ALA A 426 17.91 -2.24 -15.87
C ALA A 426 17.01 -3.32 -16.45
N THR A 427 16.01 -2.92 -17.25
CA THR A 427 15.20 -3.81 -18.09
C THR A 427 15.59 -3.59 -19.53
N ILE A 428 15.99 -4.66 -20.22
CA ILE A 428 16.51 -4.65 -21.59
C ILE A 428 15.57 -5.48 -22.45
N VAL A 429 14.89 -4.82 -23.38
CA VAL A 429 13.93 -5.44 -24.31
C VAL A 429 14.58 -5.59 -25.68
N GLY A 430 14.55 -6.79 -26.25
CA GLY A 430 15.08 -7.08 -27.58
C GLY A 430 16.57 -7.50 -27.59
N ALA A 431 17.15 -7.84 -26.44
CA ALA A 431 18.47 -8.49 -26.37
C ALA A 431 18.38 -9.92 -26.95
N LYS A 432 19.47 -10.37 -27.56
CA LYS A 432 19.54 -11.68 -28.22
C LYS A 432 19.57 -12.83 -27.20
N ASP A 433 20.34 -12.65 -26.16
CA ASP A 433 20.56 -13.60 -25.06
C ASP A 433 21.03 -12.88 -23.80
N GLU A 434 21.29 -13.62 -22.73
CA GLU A 434 21.79 -13.11 -21.45
C GLU A 434 23.10 -12.36 -21.59
N GLN A 435 24.03 -12.86 -22.42
CA GLN A 435 25.35 -12.25 -22.59
C GLN A 435 25.24 -10.90 -23.29
N ASP A 436 24.37 -10.81 -24.31
CA ASP A 436 24.07 -9.55 -25.00
C ASP A 436 23.44 -8.54 -24.03
N ALA A 437 22.48 -8.97 -23.21
CA ALA A 437 21.88 -8.12 -22.18
C ALA A 437 22.93 -7.58 -21.17
N VAL A 438 23.83 -8.42 -20.70
CA VAL A 438 24.93 -7.98 -19.80
C VAL A 438 25.89 -7.02 -20.52
N SER A 439 26.18 -7.25 -21.79
CA SER A 439 27.04 -6.37 -22.59
C SER A 439 26.43 -4.98 -22.73
N ILE A 440 25.13 -4.93 -23.05
CA ILE A 440 24.35 -3.69 -23.14
C ILE A 440 24.35 -2.96 -21.78
N TYR A 441 24.05 -3.67 -20.70
CA TYR A 441 24.07 -3.11 -19.35
C TYR A 441 25.43 -2.46 -19.01
N LYS A 442 26.51 -3.17 -19.31
CA LYS A 442 27.88 -2.67 -19.05
C LYS A 442 28.19 -1.43 -19.89
N SER A 443 27.72 -1.33 -21.12
CA SER A 443 27.93 -0.14 -21.95
C SER A 443 27.30 1.11 -21.37
N PHE A 444 26.18 0.98 -20.65
CA PHE A 444 25.51 2.08 -19.95
C PHE A 444 26.20 2.45 -18.64
N THR A 445 26.86 1.48 -17.99
CA THR A 445 27.50 1.66 -16.66
C THR A 445 29.00 1.92 -16.72
N ASN A 446 29.64 1.92 -17.89
CA ASN A 446 31.07 2.17 -18.04
C ASN A 446 31.48 3.53 -17.46
N GLY A 447 32.37 3.51 -16.46
CA GLY A 447 32.90 4.71 -15.80
C GLY A 447 32.01 5.28 -14.69
N ILE A 448 31.05 4.50 -14.19
CA ILE A 448 30.21 4.84 -13.04
C ILE A 448 30.51 3.89 -11.86
#